data_65835198586cdad07e52836ade5d0bed
#
_entry.id   65835198586cdad07e52836ade5d0bed
#
_cell.length_a   1.000
_cell.length_b   1.000
_cell.length_c   1.000
_cell.angle_alpha   90.00
_cell.angle_beta   90.00
_cell.angle_gamma   90.00
#
_symmetry.space_group_name_H-M   'P 1'
#
loop_
_entity.id
_entity.type
_entity.pdbx_description
1 polymer ?
#
loop_
_entity_poly.entity_id
_entity_poly.type
_entity_poly.pdbx_seq_one_letter_code
_entity_poly.pdbx_strand_id
1 'polypeptide(L)'
;MRLISRYTHFMILLPGILMRGHQVASRPSKDYPYSSLEKQKPYFKSLGLDLSPYFNGTLNISIVPLEFEMTKPEFTFPLVEWTDLHPPETFSFSRCKVRFQGKEYTGWVYYPHPETKKTHFQNPSLIEVITYEIEGIQYGDVIDIEVNPQEITIKGYTPAP
;
A
#
# COMPACT_ATOMS: atom_id res chain seq x y z
N MET A 1 31.67 0.42 6.70
CA MET A 1 31.42 0.03 6.22
C MET A 1 30.60 -0.45 5.51
N ARG A 2 30.34 -0.49 4.84
CA ARG A 2 29.76 -1.13 4.02
C ARG A 2 28.63 -1.84 4.34
N LEU A 3 28.23 -1.90 5.34
CA LEU A 3 27.15 -2.63 5.76
C LEU A 3 25.86 -2.23 5.20
N ILE A 4 25.68 -0.97 5.02
CA ILE A 4 24.45 -0.40 4.60
C ILE A 4 23.97 -0.92 3.29
N SER A 5 24.87 -1.04 2.36
CA SER A 5 24.48 -1.45 1.02
C SER A 5 23.88 -2.84 1.00
N ARG A 6 24.19 -3.64 1.99
CA ARG A 6 23.67 -4.97 1.99
C ARG A 6 22.23 -5.08 2.34
N TYR A 7 21.72 -4.12 3.07
CA TYR A 7 20.34 -4.20 3.51
C TYR A 7 19.37 -3.87 2.42
N THR A 8 19.80 -3.07 1.48
CA THR A 8 18.91 -2.65 0.40
C THR A 8 18.72 -3.74 -0.63
N HIS A 9 19.44 -4.85 -0.50
CA HIS A 9 19.39 -5.85 -1.52
C HIS A 9 18.29 -6.86 -1.35
N PHE A 10 17.71 -6.96 -0.18
CA PHE A 10 16.81 -8.05 0.08
C PHE A 10 15.37 -7.64 -0.04
N MET A 11 15.01 -7.14 -1.20
CA MET A 11 13.61 -6.93 -1.53
C MET A 11 13.07 -8.20 -2.16
N ILE A 12 11.81 -8.52 -1.89
CA ILE A 12 11.13 -9.64 -2.50
C ILE A 12 10.29 -9.12 -3.65
N LEU A 13 10.50 -9.66 -4.84
CA LEU A 13 9.70 -9.33 -6.01
C LEU A 13 8.61 -10.38 -6.17
N LEU A 14 7.37 -9.94 -6.15
CA LEU A 14 6.20 -10.80 -6.26
C LEU A 14 5.42 -10.48 -7.52
N PRO A 15 4.99 -11.50 -8.28
CA PRO A 15 4.07 -11.25 -9.38
C PRO A 15 2.70 -10.90 -8.82
N GLY A 16 2.02 -9.99 -9.48
CA GLY A 16 0.72 -9.55 -9.04
C GLY A 16 -0.21 -9.22 -10.19
N ILE A 17 -1.48 -9.08 -9.88
CA ILE A 17 -2.52 -8.73 -10.83
C ILE A 17 -3.28 -7.53 -10.25
N LEU A 18 -3.45 -6.49 -11.07
CA LEU A 18 -4.23 -5.34 -10.64
C LEU A 18 -5.70 -5.71 -10.57
N MET A 19 -6.28 -5.54 -9.40
CA MET A 19 -7.66 -5.91 -9.14
C MET A 19 -8.49 -4.68 -8.83
N ARG A 20 -9.79 -4.80 -9.02
CA ARG A 20 -10.73 -3.80 -8.59
C ARG A 20 -10.89 -3.91 -7.07
N GLY A 21 -10.65 -2.83 -6.36
CA GLY A 21 -10.88 -2.79 -4.91
C GLY A 21 -12.20 -2.12 -4.61
N HIS A 22 -12.31 -1.59 -3.40
CA HIS A 22 -13.51 -0.84 -3.02
C HIS A 22 -13.60 0.51 -3.71
N GLN A 23 -12.48 1.03 -4.20
CA GLN A 23 -12.37 2.30 -4.91
C GLN A 23 -12.73 3.52 -4.06
N VAL A 24 -12.87 3.34 -2.76
CA VAL A 24 -13.20 4.45 -1.85
C VAL A 24 -12.04 5.41 -1.75
N ALA A 25 -10.82 4.89 -1.79
CA ALA A 25 -9.63 5.72 -1.65
C ALA A 25 -9.39 6.60 -2.87
N SER A 26 -9.89 6.22 -4.04
CA SER A 26 -9.63 6.94 -5.28
C SER A 26 -10.86 7.63 -5.87
N ARG A 27 -12.05 7.38 -5.32
CA ARG A 27 -13.28 7.94 -5.86
C ARG A 27 -14.05 8.69 -4.80
N PRO A 28 -14.65 9.83 -5.13
CA PRO A 28 -15.61 10.46 -4.23
C PRO A 28 -16.78 9.53 -3.99
N SER A 29 -17.37 9.64 -2.82
CA SER A 29 -18.57 8.91 -2.50
C SER A 29 -19.67 9.90 -2.18
N LYS A 30 -20.86 9.32 -1.91
CA LYS A 30 -22.01 10.08 -1.49
C LYS A 30 -21.72 10.92 -0.23
N ASP A 31 -20.88 10.38 0.66
CA ASP A 31 -20.58 11.01 1.95
C ASP A 31 -19.36 11.93 1.87
N TYR A 32 -18.55 11.80 0.83
CA TYR A 32 -17.35 12.60 0.64
C TYR A 32 -17.30 13.14 -0.77
N PRO A 33 -17.13 14.44 -0.95
CA PRO A 33 -16.90 14.99 -2.28
C PRO A 33 -15.49 14.69 -2.82
N TYR A 34 -14.58 14.22 -1.95
CA TYR A 34 -13.19 13.93 -2.32
C TYR A 34 -12.87 12.47 -2.03
N SER A 35 -11.85 11.94 -2.69
CA SER A 35 -11.39 10.58 -2.38
C SER A 35 -10.87 10.54 -0.94
N SER A 36 -10.94 9.36 -0.32
CA SER A 36 -10.46 9.18 1.05
C SER A 36 -8.98 9.52 1.16
N LEU A 37 -8.17 9.06 0.22
CA LEU A 37 -6.73 9.28 0.26
C LEU A 37 -6.39 10.76 0.14
N GLU A 38 -7.09 11.47 -0.72
CA GLU A 38 -6.89 12.90 -0.87
C GLU A 38 -7.13 13.63 0.44
N LYS A 39 -8.15 13.21 1.18
CA LYS A 39 -8.46 13.80 2.46
C LYS A 39 -7.47 13.38 3.54
N GLN A 40 -6.93 12.18 3.46
CA GLN A 40 -6.00 11.63 4.45
C GLN A 40 -4.59 12.20 4.34
N LYS A 41 -4.15 12.52 3.14
CA LYS A 41 -2.75 12.93 2.89
C LYS A 41 -2.25 14.07 3.78
N PRO A 42 -3.03 15.14 4.03
CA PRO A 42 -2.54 16.19 4.92
C PRO A 42 -2.27 15.71 6.35
N TYR A 43 -3.05 14.73 6.81
CA TYR A 43 -2.83 14.17 8.15
C TYR A 43 -1.52 13.39 8.20
N PHE A 44 -1.26 12.55 7.19
CA PHE A 44 -0.01 11.80 7.14
C PHE A 44 1.18 12.74 7.01
N LYS A 45 1.04 13.81 6.24
CA LYS A 45 2.12 14.78 6.08
C LYS A 45 2.47 15.43 7.41
N SER A 46 1.47 15.81 8.20
CA SER A 46 1.71 16.41 9.50
C SER A 46 2.37 15.43 10.46
N LEU A 47 2.23 14.14 10.23
CA LEU A 47 2.83 13.10 11.05
C LEU A 47 4.19 12.62 10.52
N GLY A 48 4.66 13.18 9.41
CA GLY A 48 6.00 12.91 8.91
C GLY A 48 6.10 12.18 7.58
N LEU A 49 4.97 11.88 6.93
CA LEU A 49 4.99 11.17 5.65
C LEU A 49 4.25 11.98 4.58
N ASP A 50 5.00 12.60 3.70
CA ASP A 50 4.44 13.41 2.63
C ASP A 50 4.15 12.54 1.41
N LEU A 51 2.87 12.30 1.16
CA LEU A 51 2.42 11.50 0.02
C LEU A 51 1.90 12.38 -1.13
N SER A 52 2.12 13.69 -1.06
CA SER A 52 1.57 14.61 -2.04
C SER A 52 2.02 14.36 -3.48
N PRO A 53 3.23 13.80 -3.76
CA PRO A 53 3.62 13.56 -5.15
C PRO A 53 2.84 12.44 -5.84
N TYR A 54 2.12 11.62 -5.09
CA TYR A 54 1.52 10.40 -5.62
C TYR A 54 0.06 10.63 -6.03
N PHE A 55 -0.43 9.71 -6.85
CA PHE A 55 -1.82 9.73 -7.29
C PHE A 55 -2.77 9.58 -6.09
N ASN A 56 -3.94 10.20 -6.16
CA ASN A 56 -4.93 10.18 -5.08
C ASN A 56 -5.81 8.93 -5.18
N GLY A 57 -5.19 7.78 -5.06
CA GLY A 57 -5.86 6.50 -5.09
C GLY A 57 -4.87 5.39 -4.86
N THR A 58 -5.36 4.18 -4.64
CA THR A 58 -4.49 3.03 -4.42
C THR A 58 -4.63 2.05 -5.57
N LEU A 59 -3.51 1.39 -5.88
CA LEU A 59 -3.52 0.21 -6.73
C LEU A 59 -3.76 -0.99 -5.84
N ASN A 60 -4.72 -1.81 -6.20
CA ASN A 60 -5.04 -3.02 -5.44
C ASN A 60 -4.40 -4.20 -6.16
N ILE A 61 -3.33 -4.73 -5.61
CA ILE A 61 -2.53 -5.76 -6.26
C ILE A 61 -2.74 -7.09 -5.57
N SER A 62 -3.30 -8.05 -6.31
CA SER A 62 -3.51 -9.40 -5.80
C SER A 62 -2.23 -10.20 -5.92
N ILE A 63 -1.82 -10.82 -4.83
CA ILE A 63 -0.66 -11.72 -4.82
C ILE A 63 -1.07 -13.17 -4.58
N VAL A 64 -2.36 -13.48 -4.78
CA VAL A 64 -2.87 -14.86 -4.65
C VAL A 64 -1.95 -15.85 -5.39
N PRO A 65 -1.55 -16.96 -4.79
CA PRO A 65 -2.05 -17.55 -3.53
C PRO A 65 -1.27 -17.11 -2.28
N LEU A 66 -0.37 -16.15 -2.42
CA LEU A 66 0.41 -15.67 -1.29
C LEU A 66 -0.42 -14.75 -0.43
N GLU A 67 0.02 -14.60 0.84
CA GLU A 67 -0.60 -13.68 1.79
C GLU A 67 0.48 -12.82 2.42
N PHE A 68 0.11 -11.64 2.87
CA PHE A 68 1.07 -10.76 3.51
C PHE A 68 0.61 -10.36 4.91
N GLU A 69 1.59 -9.99 5.71
CA GLU A 69 1.36 -9.47 7.05
C GLU A 69 2.29 -8.28 7.28
N MET A 70 1.76 -7.15 7.75
CA MET A 70 2.57 -6.00 8.11
C MET A 70 3.22 -6.28 9.44
N THR A 71 4.48 -6.70 9.41
CA THR A 71 5.17 -7.14 10.61
C THR A 71 5.88 -5.99 11.32
N LYS A 72 6.65 -5.21 10.56
CA LYS A 72 7.42 -4.11 11.15
C LYS A 72 7.47 -2.94 10.15
N PRO A 73 6.34 -2.28 9.92
CA PRO A 73 6.28 -1.20 8.92
C PRO A 73 7.18 -0.03 9.29
N GLU A 74 7.57 0.74 8.28
CA GLU A 74 8.42 1.91 8.49
C GLU A 74 7.68 2.98 9.27
N PHE A 75 6.40 3.17 8.99
CA PHE A 75 5.56 4.13 9.71
C PHE A 75 4.30 3.46 10.21
N THR A 76 3.89 3.81 11.42
CA THR A 76 2.56 3.47 11.93
C THR A 76 2.01 4.71 12.60
N PHE A 77 0.86 5.17 12.12
CA PHE A 77 0.18 6.34 12.68
C PHE A 77 -1.10 5.86 13.37
N PRO A 78 -1.09 5.83 14.71
CA PRO A 78 -2.23 5.29 15.43
C PRO A 78 -3.39 6.28 15.49
N LEU A 79 -4.58 5.77 15.29
CA LEU A 79 -5.85 6.45 15.51
C LEU A 79 -5.89 7.87 14.91
N VAL A 80 -5.68 7.94 13.60
CA VAL A 80 -5.74 9.20 12.87
C VAL A 80 -7.19 9.62 12.69
N GLU A 81 -7.50 10.83 13.15
CA GLU A 81 -8.86 11.38 13.05
C GLU A 81 -9.00 12.19 11.76
N TRP A 82 -8.99 11.49 10.64
CA TRP A 82 -9.04 12.14 9.34
C TRP A 82 -10.47 12.46 8.87
N THR A 83 -11.46 11.94 9.56
CA THR A 83 -12.87 12.21 9.25
C THR A 83 -13.72 12.03 10.51
N ASP A 84 -14.86 12.71 10.56
CA ASP A 84 -15.83 12.51 11.63
C ASP A 84 -16.96 11.57 11.19
N LEU A 85 -16.89 11.00 10.00
CA LEU A 85 -17.91 10.06 9.52
C LEU A 85 -17.72 8.65 10.10
N HIS A 86 -16.56 8.34 10.64
CA HIS A 86 -16.33 7.08 11.34
C HIS A 86 -15.16 7.24 12.31
N PRO A 87 -14.95 6.25 13.20
CA PRO A 87 -13.91 6.36 14.24
C PRO A 87 -12.51 6.52 13.66
N PRO A 88 -11.57 7.01 14.46
CA PRO A 88 -10.18 7.13 14.03
C PRO A 88 -9.61 5.80 13.56
N GLU A 89 -8.72 5.86 12.59
CA GLU A 89 -8.10 4.68 12.00
C GLU A 89 -6.59 4.70 12.17
N THR A 90 -6.02 3.53 12.35
CA THR A 90 -4.58 3.35 12.40
C THR A 90 -4.10 2.92 11.01
N PHE A 91 -2.98 3.53 10.57
CA PHE A 91 -2.42 3.24 9.24
C PHE A 91 -0.95 2.89 9.38
N SER A 92 -0.51 1.91 8.59
CA SER A 92 0.91 1.59 8.48
C SER A 92 1.37 1.69 7.04
N PHE A 93 2.65 1.98 6.87
CA PHE A 93 3.25 2.19 5.55
C PHE A 93 4.61 1.53 5.48
N SER A 94 4.88 0.90 4.34
CA SER A 94 6.17 0.30 4.05
C SER A 94 6.56 0.64 2.63
N ARG A 95 7.82 1.01 2.41
CA ARG A 95 8.28 1.36 1.06
C ARG A 95 8.18 0.17 0.15
N CYS A 96 7.84 0.44 -1.10
CA CYS A 96 7.76 -0.60 -2.11
C CYS A 96 8.12 -0.03 -3.47
N LYS A 97 8.22 -0.92 -4.46
CA LYS A 97 8.28 -0.55 -5.86
C LYS A 97 7.30 -1.41 -6.62
N VAL A 98 6.74 -0.87 -7.67
CA VAL A 98 5.92 -1.66 -8.59
C VAL A 98 6.55 -1.58 -9.96
N ARG A 99 6.35 -2.65 -10.74
CA ARG A 99 6.88 -2.75 -12.11
C ARG A 99 5.75 -3.04 -13.06
N PHE A 100 5.62 -2.18 -14.04
CA PHE A 100 4.60 -2.33 -15.07
C PHE A 100 5.22 -2.04 -16.43
N GLN A 101 5.16 -3.04 -17.33
CA GLN A 101 5.69 -2.92 -18.69
C GLN A 101 7.12 -2.39 -18.72
N GLY A 102 7.97 -2.96 -17.87
CA GLY A 102 9.39 -2.63 -17.85
C GLY A 102 9.76 -1.36 -17.11
N LYS A 103 8.81 -0.65 -16.57
CA LYS A 103 9.06 0.57 -15.79
C LYS A 103 8.87 0.32 -14.31
N GLU A 104 9.74 0.93 -13.50
CA GLU A 104 9.63 0.88 -12.06
C GLU A 104 9.06 2.17 -11.51
N TYR A 105 8.21 2.05 -10.50
CA TYR A 105 7.62 3.19 -9.80
C TYR A 105 7.81 2.96 -8.31
N THR A 106 8.42 3.94 -7.63
CA THR A 106 8.52 3.86 -6.17
C THR A 106 7.18 4.24 -5.54
N GLY A 107 6.89 3.68 -4.38
CA GLY A 107 5.67 3.99 -3.68
C GLY A 107 5.66 3.43 -2.28
N TRP A 108 4.46 3.30 -1.75
CA TRP A 108 4.25 2.84 -0.38
C TRP A 108 3.13 1.82 -0.35
N VAL A 109 3.35 0.73 0.38
CA VAL A 109 2.25 -0.12 0.78
C VAL A 109 1.43 0.67 1.79
N TYR A 110 0.14 0.77 1.56
CA TYR A 110 -0.82 1.51 2.36
C TYR A 110 -1.68 0.49 3.09
N TYR A 111 -1.62 0.50 4.40
CA TYR A 111 -2.28 -0.52 5.18
C TYR A 111 -3.15 0.10 6.27
N PRO A 112 -4.45 0.29 6.01
CA PRO A 112 -5.38 0.65 7.08
C PRO A 112 -5.58 -0.58 7.95
N HIS A 113 -5.34 -0.44 9.25
CA HIS A 113 -5.41 -1.59 10.16
C HIS A 113 -6.84 -2.08 10.29
N PRO A 114 -7.10 -3.38 10.05
CA PRO A 114 -8.47 -3.90 10.06
C PRO A 114 -9.19 -3.73 11.39
N GLU A 115 -8.48 -3.78 12.50
CA GLU A 115 -9.10 -3.63 13.82
C GLU A 115 -9.68 -2.24 14.05
N THR A 116 -9.22 -1.22 13.29
CA THR A 116 -9.76 0.13 13.38
C THR A 116 -10.64 0.50 12.19
N LYS A 117 -10.75 -0.38 11.20
CA LYS A 117 -11.61 -0.14 10.04
C LYS A 117 -13.06 -0.42 10.40
N LYS A 118 -13.95 0.33 9.77
CA LYS A 118 -15.39 0.14 9.97
C LYS A 118 -15.82 -1.29 9.67
N THR A 119 -15.22 -1.92 8.67
CA THR A 119 -15.57 -3.28 8.26
C THR A 119 -14.78 -4.35 9.01
N HIS A 120 -13.72 -3.96 9.72
CA HIS A 120 -12.83 -4.90 10.43
C HIS A 120 -12.30 -6.00 9.52
N PHE A 121 -12.04 -5.65 8.26
CA PHE A 121 -11.59 -6.65 7.29
C PHE A 121 -10.44 -6.11 6.44
N GLN A 122 -9.46 -6.98 6.18
CA GLN A 122 -8.38 -6.74 5.24
C GLN A 122 -8.07 -8.05 4.52
N ASN A 123 -8.19 -8.04 3.19
CA ASN A 123 -7.86 -9.22 2.40
C ASN A 123 -6.35 -9.45 2.47
N PRO A 124 -5.88 -10.58 3.02
CA PRO A 124 -4.44 -10.80 3.19
C PRO A 124 -3.69 -11.06 1.89
N SER A 125 -4.39 -11.27 0.79
CA SER A 125 -3.77 -11.46 -0.52
C SER A 125 -3.86 -10.23 -1.41
N LEU A 126 -4.37 -9.12 -0.87
CA LEU A 126 -4.53 -7.88 -1.64
C LEU A 126 -3.72 -6.77 -1.00
N ILE A 127 -2.70 -6.31 -1.70
CA ILE A 127 -1.84 -5.24 -1.22
C ILE A 127 -2.28 -3.94 -1.89
N GLU A 128 -2.53 -2.91 -1.07
CA GLU A 128 -2.86 -1.58 -1.59
C GLU A 128 -1.59 -0.75 -1.67
N VAL A 129 -1.36 -0.12 -2.81
CA VAL A 129 -0.13 0.64 -3.05
C VAL A 129 -0.46 2.06 -3.47
N ILE A 130 0.24 3.02 -2.85
CA ILE A 130 0.21 4.42 -3.24
C ILE A 130 1.47 4.67 -4.06
N THR A 131 1.29 5.13 -5.30
CA THR A 131 2.41 5.44 -6.18
C THR A 131 1.99 6.51 -7.18
N TYR A 132 2.86 6.82 -8.12
CA TYR A 132 2.56 7.76 -9.20
C TYR A 132 1.47 7.20 -10.09
N GLU A 133 0.78 8.08 -10.80
CA GLU A 133 -0.20 7.62 -11.79
C GLU A 133 0.52 6.81 -12.86
N ILE A 134 0.00 5.62 -13.15
CA ILE A 134 0.56 4.74 -14.17
C ILE A 134 -0.38 4.78 -15.38
N GLU A 135 0.11 5.38 -16.45
CA GLU A 135 -0.69 5.56 -17.65
C GLU A 135 -0.96 4.21 -18.33
N GLY A 136 -2.19 4.01 -18.71
CA GLY A 136 -2.56 2.81 -19.48
C GLY A 136 -2.82 1.56 -18.68
N ILE A 137 -2.63 1.59 -17.36
CA ILE A 137 -2.84 0.38 -16.56
C ILE A 137 -4.34 0.11 -16.39
N GLN A 138 -4.72 -1.17 -16.49
CA GLN A 138 -6.11 -1.59 -16.39
C GLN A 138 -6.24 -2.77 -15.44
N TYR A 139 -7.44 -2.96 -14.90
CA TYR A 139 -7.73 -4.11 -14.06
C TYR A 139 -7.46 -5.40 -14.86
N GLY A 140 -6.82 -6.37 -14.22
CA GLY A 140 -6.40 -7.60 -14.85
C GLY A 140 -4.98 -7.57 -15.37
N ASP A 141 -4.36 -6.39 -15.44
CA ASP A 141 -2.97 -6.31 -15.89
C ASP A 141 -2.01 -6.89 -14.86
N VAL A 142 -0.93 -7.46 -15.38
CA VAL A 142 0.16 -7.94 -14.53
C VAL A 142 0.95 -6.73 -14.04
N ILE A 143 1.15 -6.66 -12.74
CA ILE A 143 1.97 -5.63 -12.12
C ILE A 143 2.72 -6.27 -10.97
N ASP A 144 4.05 -6.28 -11.06
CA ASP A 144 4.85 -6.89 -10.01
C ASP A 144 5.10 -5.90 -8.89
N ILE A 145 5.24 -6.42 -7.69
CA ILE A 145 5.50 -5.59 -6.52
C ILE A 145 6.73 -6.08 -5.78
N GLU A 146 7.58 -5.14 -5.43
CA GLU A 146 8.79 -5.38 -4.62
C GLU A 146 8.55 -4.87 -3.22
N VAL A 147 8.68 -5.75 -2.23
CA VAL A 147 8.45 -5.38 -0.83
C VAL A 147 9.68 -5.72 0.02
N ASN A 148 9.79 -5.06 1.15
CA ASN A 148 10.88 -5.28 2.09
C ASN A 148 10.50 -6.39 3.07
N PRO A 149 11.17 -7.57 3.01
CA PRO A 149 10.81 -8.69 3.87
C PRO A 149 11.10 -8.47 5.34
N GLN A 150 11.87 -7.44 5.69
CA GLN A 150 12.07 -7.07 7.07
C GLN A 150 10.87 -6.34 7.65
N GLU A 151 10.03 -5.78 6.80
CA GLU A 151 8.86 -5.01 7.22
C GLU A 151 7.55 -5.73 6.95
N ILE A 152 7.52 -6.50 5.86
CA ILE A 152 6.33 -7.23 5.44
C ILE A 152 6.68 -8.70 5.31
N THR A 153 5.96 -9.56 6.01
CA THR A 153 6.13 -11.00 5.91
C THR A 153 5.22 -11.53 4.82
N ILE A 154 5.77 -12.31 3.90
CA ILE A 154 4.99 -12.95 2.83
C ILE A 154 4.85 -14.42 3.17
N LYS A 155 3.61 -14.86 3.40
CA LYS A 155 3.30 -16.25 3.73
C LYS A 155 3.10 -17.03 2.45
N GLY A 156 3.69 -18.21 2.41
CA GLY A 156 3.64 -19.06 1.22
C GLY A 156 4.77 -18.82 0.24
N TYR A 157 5.61 -17.84 0.52
CA TYR A 157 6.74 -17.52 -0.35
C TYR A 157 7.95 -18.35 0.05
N THR A 158 8.57 -18.99 -0.93
CA THR A 158 9.81 -19.72 -0.73
C THR A 158 10.86 -19.12 -1.64
N PRO A 159 11.91 -18.49 -1.05
CA PRO A 159 12.97 -17.91 -1.87
C PRO A 159 13.67 -19.00 -2.67
N ALA A 160 14.19 -18.63 -3.85
CA ALA A 160 15.01 -19.53 -4.63
C ALA A 160 16.28 -19.86 -3.85
N PRO A 161 16.78 -21.10 -3.98
CA PRO A 161 18.02 -21.49 -3.29
C PRO A 161 19.24 -20.77 -3.84
#